data_cc3df10ba9170eef353f6c4939b2f0fa
#
_entry.id   cc3df10ba9170eef353f6c4939b2f0fa
#
_cell.length_a   1.000
_cell.length_b   1.000
_cell.length_c   1.000
_cell.angle_alpha   90.00
_cell.angle_beta   90.00
_cell.angle_gamma   90.00
#
_symmetry.space_group_name_H-M   'P 1'
#
loop_
_entity.id
_entity.type
_entity.pdbx_description
1 polymer ?
#
loop_
_entity_poly.entity_id
_entity_poly.type
_entity_poly.pdbx_seq_one_letter_code
_entity_poly.pdbx_strand_id
1 'polypeptide(L)'
;MRWFPQFLKTFAVLADTNELSGIVLSRDPAGERFLRIRIFDQVLGLKAALFSLPGKSTQKSIPPDLFDDVNCLLNPNHTQLSIPFVTDFQRVFSYRALAIDPLIFLTASQIARFYLINGDHLLEPAPRLKLLRSSLDSFQRAQVPQVVLLKLLYCFARDEGLPVRESWLAGLPRRLSLHAQEVLGLPVDRAMIELSVINEILESLRNWMNSETELRVE
;
A
#
# COMPACT_ATOMS: atom_id res chain seq x y z
N MET A 1 37.23 19.34 25.39
CA MET A 1 36.61 18.82 24.14
C MET A 1 35.85 17.55 24.46
N ARG A 2 34.51 17.66 24.62
CA ARG A 2 33.61 16.54 24.81
C ARG A 2 32.47 16.71 23.79
N TRP A 3 32.50 15.94 22.74
CA TRP A 3 31.43 15.80 21.76
C TRP A 3 31.04 14.32 21.65
N PHE A 4 29.75 14.06 21.57
CA PHE A 4 28.95 12.85 21.62
C PHE A 4 28.48 12.42 23.02
N PRO A 5 27.15 12.28 23.27
CA PRO A 5 26.27 11.37 22.60
C PRO A 5 24.81 11.89 22.47
N GLN A 6 24.29 12.18 21.30
CA GLN A 6 22.85 12.36 21.10
C GLN A 6 22.23 11.43 20.03
N PHE A 7 23.04 10.60 19.36
CA PHE A 7 22.54 9.72 18.29
C PHE A 7 22.04 8.35 18.75
N LEU A 8 22.15 8.01 20.03
CA LEU A 8 21.78 6.66 20.54
C LEU A 8 20.36 6.58 21.15
N LYS A 9 19.57 7.66 21.16
CA LYS A 9 18.21 7.64 21.72
C LYS A 9 17.10 7.37 20.72
N THR A 10 17.38 7.33 19.41
CA THR A 10 16.36 7.14 18.38
C THR A 10 16.09 5.67 18.00
N PHE A 11 16.97 4.74 18.41
CA PHE A 11 16.83 3.31 18.10
C PHE A 11 16.12 2.45 19.16
N ALA A 12 15.72 3.03 20.29
CA ALA A 12 15.17 2.25 21.43
C ALA A 12 13.64 2.33 21.58
N VAL A 13 12.90 2.87 20.62
CA VAL A 13 11.42 2.99 20.69
C VAL A 13 10.69 2.03 19.74
N LEU A 14 11.40 1.08 19.13
CA LEU A 14 10.82 0.11 18.19
C LEU A 14 10.38 -1.22 18.83
N ALA A 15 10.29 -1.29 20.16
CA ALA A 15 9.84 -2.46 20.88
C ALA A 15 8.47 -2.21 21.51
N ASP A 16 7.48 -3.02 21.11
CA ASP A 16 6.12 -3.13 21.66
C ASP A 16 5.13 -2.00 21.35
N THR A 17 4.96 -1.60 20.10
CA THR A 17 3.71 -0.95 19.72
C THR A 17 2.63 -2.01 19.55
N ASN A 18 1.79 -2.18 20.59
CA ASN A 18 0.56 -3.00 20.51
C ASN A 18 -0.52 -2.32 19.63
N GLU A 19 -0.14 -1.36 18.82
CA GLU A 19 -1.02 -0.56 17.98
C GLU A 19 -0.62 -0.68 16.52
N LEU A 20 -1.61 -0.85 15.63
CA LEU A 20 -1.45 -0.73 14.18
C LEU A 20 -2.32 0.42 13.68
N SER A 21 -1.74 1.30 12.85
CA SER A 21 -2.45 2.39 12.18
C SER A 21 -2.14 2.39 10.70
N GLY A 22 -3.11 2.02 9.84
CA GLY A 22 -2.85 1.87 8.42
C GLY A 22 -4.02 1.35 7.61
N ILE A 23 -3.73 0.89 6.40
CA ILE A 23 -4.70 0.42 5.41
C ILE A 23 -4.78 -1.11 5.40
N VAL A 24 -6.00 -1.64 5.46
CA VAL A 24 -6.27 -3.08 5.28
C VAL A 24 -6.08 -3.46 3.81
N LEU A 25 -5.12 -4.33 3.53
CA LEU A 25 -4.75 -4.77 2.18
C LEU A 25 -5.22 -6.18 1.83
N SER A 26 -5.51 -7.02 2.82
CA SER A 26 -6.19 -8.30 2.60
C SER A 26 -7.02 -8.70 3.79
N ARG A 27 -8.03 -9.54 3.52
CA ARG A 27 -8.87 -10.20 4.52
C ARG A 27 -9.14 -11.62 4.08
N ASP A 28 -8.70 -12.57 4.87
CA ASP A 28 -8.84 -13.99 4.56
C ASP A 28 -9.51 -14.71 5.73
N PRO A 29 -10.43 -15.66 5.50
CA PRO A 29 -10.96 -16.49 6.57
C PRO A 29 -9.83 -17.23 7.30
N ALA A 30 -9.87 -17.24 8.63
CA ALA A 30 -8.95 -17.99 9.50
C ALA A 30 -9.76 -18.90 10.45
N GLY A 31 -10.32 -19.95 9.89
CA GLY A 31 -11.33 -20.79 10.54
C GLY A 31 -12.72 -20.13 10.56
N GLU A 32 -13.60 -20.61 11.45
CA GLU A 32 -15.01 -20.18 11.47
C GLU A 32 -15.25 -18.84 12.18
N ARG A 33 -14.31 -18.44 13.07
CA ARG A 33 -14.51 -17.33 13.99
C ARG A 33 -13.57 -16.15 13.82
N PHE A 34 -12.63 -16.25 12.88
CA PHE A 34 -11.61 -15.25 12.71
C PHE A 34 -11.43 -14.84 11.25
N LEU A 35 -11.05 -13.59 11.04
CA LEU A 35 -10.47 -13.09 9.82
C LEU A 35 -8.99 -12.81 10.07
N ARG A 36 -8.12 -13.29 9.21
CA ARG A 36 -6.76 -12.82 9.12
C ARG A 36 -6.78 -11.58 8.24
N ILE A 37 -6.43 -10.44 8.82
CA ILE A 37 -6.26 -9.18 8.10
C ILE A 37 -4.78 -8.86 7.96
N ARG A 38 -4.39 -8.28 6.83
CA ARG A 38 -3.06 -7.71 6.64
C ARG A 38 -3.20 -6.21 6.48
N ILE A 39 -2.50 -5.46 7.33
CA ILE A 39 -2.53 -4.01 7.41
C ILE A 39 -1.16 -3.50 7.02
N PHE A 40 -1.11 -2.50 6.14
CA PHE A 40 0.10 -1.76 5.89
C PHE A 40 0.16 -0.58 6.87
N ASP A 41 0.99 -0.76 7.89
CA ASP A 41 1.12 0.15 9.04
C ASP A 41 2.18 1.22 8.80
N GLN A 42 2.00 2.39 9.42
CA GLN A 42 2.89 3.54 9.24
C GLN A 42 4.29 3.37 9.87
N VAL A 43 4.44 2.48 10.85
CA VAL A 43 5.70 2.27 11.60
C VAL A 43 6.29 0.91 11.29
N LEU A 44 5.46 -0.13 11.30
CA LEU A 44 5.87 -1.53 11.22
C LEU A 44 5.83 -2.12 9.80
N GLY A 45 5.35 -1.36 8.80
CA GLY A 45 5.13 -1.88 7.45
C GLY A 45 3.99 -2.89 7.39
N LEU A 46 4.12 -3.94 6.58
CA LEU A 46 3.06 -4.95 6.43
C LEU A 46 2.99 -5.86 7.67
N LYS A 47 1.83 -5.90 8.32
CA LYS A 47 1.56 -6.74 9.51
C LYS A 47 0.28 -7.52 9.36
N ALA A 48 0.28 -8.75 9.90
CA ALA A 48 -0.90 -9.60 9.99
C ALA A 48 -1.48 -9.56 11.40
N ALA A 49 -2.82 -9.57 11.50
CA ALA A 49 -3.54 -9.69 12.75
C ALA A 49 -4.81 -10.55 12.57
N LEU A 50 -5.29 -11.16 13.67
CA LEU A 50 -6.52 -11.92 13.70
C LEU A 50 -7.65 -11.08 14.29
N PHE A 51 -8.68 -10.86 13.51
CA PHE A 51 -9.91 -10.17 13.92
C PHE A 51 -10.97 -11.21 14.26
N SER A 52 -11.56 -11.12 15.47
CA SER A 52 -12.65 -12.01 15.89
C SER A 52 -13.97 -11.60 15.27
N LEU A 53 -14.62 -12.51 14.55
CA LEU A 53 -15.95 -12.28 14.01
C LEU A 53 -17.00 -12.28 15.16
N PRO A 54 -17.97 -11.33 15.14
CA PRO A 54 -19.00 -11.26 16.15
C PRO A 54 -19.83 -12.54 16.15
N GLY A 55 -19.96 -13.16 17.32
CA GLY A 55 -20.87 -14.29 17.54
C GLY A 55 -22.33 -13.84 17.46
N LYS A 56 -23.27 -14.83 17.41
CA LYS A 56 -24.72 -14.57 17.28
C LYS A 56 -25.33 -13.68 18.39
N SER A 57 -24.62 -13.40 19.48
CA SER A 57 -25.18 -12.74 20.68
C SER A 57 -24.52 -11.43 21.10
N THR A 58 -23.48 -10.93 20.40
CA THR A 58 -22.72 -9.77 20.87
C THR A 58 -22.60 -8.71 19.80
N GLN A 59 -22.62 -7.47 20.26
CA GLN A 59 -22.43 -6.19 19.58
C GLN A 59 -21.98 -6.27 18.10
N LYS A 60 -22.76 -5.65 17.20
CA LYS A 60 -22.56 -5.58 15.77
C LYS A 60 -21.31 -4.73 15.40
N SER A 61 -20.13 -5.18 15.78
CA SER A 61 -18.92 -4.60 15.20
C SER A 61 -18.85 -5.04 13.74
N ILE A 62 -18.92 -4.08 12.83
CA ILE A 62 -18.75 -4.34 11.40
C ILE A 62 -17.27 -4.72 11.20
N PRO A 63 -16.98 -5.92 10.68
CA PRO A 63 -15.60 -6.35 10.48
C PRO A 63 -14.85 -5.42 9.52
N PRO A 64 -13.50 -5.36 9.62
CA PRO A 64 -12.68 -4.61 8.67
C PRO A 64 -12.90 -5.10 7.25
N ASP A 65 -12.91 -4.16 6.32
CA ASP A 65 -13.01 -4.43 4.90
C ASP A 65 -11.74 -4.02 4.15
N LEU A 66 -11.62 -4.47 2.90
CA LEU A 66 -10.51 -4.10 2.04
C LEU A 66 -10.47 -2.58 1.86
N PHE A 67 -9.28 -2.01 1.96
CA PHE A 67 -9.02 -0.56 1.90
C PHE A 67 -9.65 0.26 3.05
N ASP A 68 -10.09 -0.35 4.15
CA ASP A 68 -10.38 0.43 5.35
C ASP A 68 -9.08 1.02 5.93
N ASP A 69 -9.07 2.31 6.26
CA ASP A 69 -8.05 2.95 7.07
C ASP A 69 -8.43 2.76 8.54
N VAL A 70 -7.56 2.14 9.31
CA VAL A 70 -7.92 1.61 10.63
C VAL A 70 -6.88 1.93 11.69
N ASN A 71 -7.35 2.01 12.94
CA ASN A 71 -6.53 1.89 14.14
C ASN A 71 -6.94 0.62 14.87
N CYS A 72 -5.95 -0.21 15.21
CA CYS A 72 -6.17 -1.47 15.92
C CYS A 72 -5.29 -1.54 17.15
N LEU A 73 -5.84 -2.00 18.28
CA LEU A 73 -5.07 -2.44 19.42
C LEU A 73 -4.89 -3.96 19.34
N LEU A 74 -3.67 -4.42 19.62
CA LEU A 74 -3.32 -5.83 19.58
C LEU A 74 -3.16 -6.38 21.00
N ASN A 75 -3.42 -7.67 21.18
CA ASN A 75 -3.17 -8.32 22.45
C ASN A 75 -1.65 -8.41 22.73
N PRO A 76 -1.15 -7.80 23.82
CA PRO A 76 0.28 -7.79 24.16
C PRO A 76 0.85 -9.16 24.56
N ASN A 77 0.01 -10.13 24.90
CA ASN A 77 0.41 -11.43 25.47
C ASN A 77 0.73 -12.51 24.41
N HIS A 78 0.86 -12.13 23.13
CA HIS A 78 1.23 -13.11 22.10
C HIS A 78 2.74 -13.31 22.04
N THR A 79 3.16 -14.57 22.03
CA THR A 79 4.54 -14.98 21.73
C THR A 79 4.89 -14.50 20.32
N GLN A 80 6.14 -14.10 20.09
CA GLN A 80 6.65 -13.57 18.81
C GLN A 80 6.40 -14.47 17.58
N LEU A 81 5.94 -15.71 17.80
CA LEU A 81 5.70 -16.72 16.75
C LEU A 81 4.23 -16.81 16.30
N SER A 82 3.30 -16.11 16.94
CA SER A 82 1.88 -16.18 16.62
C SER A 82 1.35 -14.85 16.07
N ILE A 83 0.38 -14.92 15.14
CA ILE A 83 -0.32 -13.74 14.66
C ILE A 83 -1.13 -13.15 15.81
N PRO A 84 -0.95 -11.86 16.18
CA PRO A 84 -1.65 -11.26 17.31
C PRO A 84 -3.15 -11.10 17.03
N PHE A 85 -3.95 -11.08 18.10
CA PHE A 85 -5.38 -10.79 18.02
C PHE A 85 -5.65 -9.30 18.16
N VAL A 86 -6.59 -8.79 17.37
CA VAL A 86 -7.14 -7.44 17.53
C VAL A 86 -8.07 -7.45 18.74
N THR A 87 -7.80 -6.60 19.72
CA THR A 87 -8.61 -6.42 20.95
C THR A 87 -9.56 -5.24 20.85
N ASP A 88 -9.14 -4.20 20.13
CA ASP A 88 -9.98 -3.04 19.79
C ASP A 88 -9.75 -2.63 18.33
N PHE A 89 -10.80 -2.10 17.70
CA PHE A 89 -10.81 -1.77 16.29
C PHE A 89 -11.61 -0.50 16.03
N GLN A 90 -10.96 0.48 15.44
CA GLN A 90 -11.60 1.70 14.99
C GLN A 90 -11.35 1.89 13.49
N ARG A 91 -12.44 1.99 12.70
CA ARG A 91 -12.36 2.43 11.31
C ARG A 91 -12.27 3.94 11.27
N VAL A 92 -11.16 4.46 10.76
CA VAL A 92 -10.90 5.89 10.58
C VAL A 92 -11.59 6.38 9.31
N PHE A 93 -11.41 5.63 8.21
CA PHE A 93 -12.01 5.92 6.92
C PHE A 93 -12.27 4.62 6.14
N SER A 94 -13.20 4.63 5.19
CA SER A 94 -13.48 3.48 4.34
C SER A 94 -13.49 3.86 2.87
N TYR A 95 -12.63 3.21 2.09
CA TYR A 95 -12.57 3.35 0.63
C TYR A 95 -13.52 2.39 -0.10
N ARG A 96 -14.57 1.87 0.56
CA ARG A 96 -15.52 0.92 -0.04
C ARG A 96 -16.16 1.42 -1.34
N ALA A 97 -16.20 2.73 -1.55
CA ALA A 97 -16.71 3.33 -2.79
C ALA A 97 -15.89 2.91 -4.04
N LEU A 98 -14.62 2.49 -3.87
CA LEU A 98 -13.81 1.95 -4.95
C LEU A 98 -14.42 0.69 -5.58
N ALA A 99 -15.22 -0.07 -4.83
CA ALA A 99 -15.88 -1.29 -5.30
C ALA A 99 -17.10 -1.04 -6.19
N ILE A 100 -17.55 0.21 -6.34
CA ILE A 100 -18.67 0.57 -7.22
C ILE A 100 -18.29 0.43 -8.70
N ASP A 101 -17.04 0.79 -9.03
CA ASP A 101 -16.50 0.66 -10.39
C ASP A 101 -15.54 -0.53 -10.45
N PRO A 102 -15.83 -1.57 -11.27
CA PRO A 102 -14.99 -2.76 -11.37
C PRO A 102 -13.57 -2.47 -11.83
N LEU A 103 -13.35 -1.49 -12.71
CA LEU A 103 -12.03 -1.14 -13.23
C LEU A 103 -11.18 -0.43 -12.16
N ILE A 104 -11.82 0.48 -11.40
CA ILE A 104 -11.18 1.12 -10.24
C ILE A 104 -10.82 0.06 -9.20
N PHE A 105 -11.76 -0.83 -8.86
CA PHE A 105 -11.51 -1.88 -7.87
C PHE A 105 -10.38 -2.83 -8.28
N LEU A 106 -10.37 -3.24 -9.54
CA LEU A 106 -9.30 -4.07 -10.09
C LEU A 106 -7.93 -3.38 -9.97
N THR A 107 -7.87 -2.10 -10.37
CA THR A 107 -6.61 -1.33 -10.32
C THR A 107 -6.15 -1.08 -8.88
N ALA A 108 -7.06 -0.76 -7.97
CA ALA A 108 -6.76 -0.64 -6.54
C ALA A 108 -6.27 -1.97 -5.94
N SER A 109 -6.85 -3.10 -6.37
CA SER A 109 -6.42 -4.45 -5.95
C SER A 109 -5.00 -4.77 -6.43
N GLN A 110 -4.58 -4.29 -7.60
CA GLN A 110 -3.19 -4.40 -8.07
C GLN A 110 -2.24 -3.60 -7.18
N ILE A 111 -2.66 -2.41 -6.72
CA ILE A 111 -1.91 -1.63 -5.73
C ILE A 111 -1.78 -2.40 -4.41
N ALA A 112 -2.88 -2.93 -3.88
CA ALA A 112 -2.85 -3.73 -2.65
C ALA A 112 -1.90 -4.93 -2.79
N ARG A 113 -1.97 -5.65 -3.92
CA ARG A 113 -1.09 -6.79 -4.19
C ARG A 113 0.38 -6.39 -4.23
N PHE A 114 0.71 -5.27 -4.85
CA PHE A 114 2.06 -4.73 -4.87
C PHE A 114 2.60 -4.49 -3.45
N TYR A 115 1.81 -3.86 -2.58
CA TYR A 115 2.20 -3.65 -1.18
C TYR A 115 2.24 -4.95 -0.37
N LEU A 116 1.37 -5.92 -0.66
CA LEU A 116 1.39 -7.23 -0.01
C LEU A 116 2.64 -8.06 -0.32
N ILE A 117 3.23 -7.84 -1.49
CA ILE A 117 4.46 -8.55 -1.93
C ILE A 117 5.71 -7.84 -1.40
N ASN A 118 5.73 -6.50 -1.41
CA ASN A 118 6.94 -5.73 -1.15
C ASN A 118 6.97 -5.07 0.24
N GLY A 119 5.86 -5.06 0.98
CA GLY A 119 5.68 -4.23 2.18
C GLY A 119 6.41 -4.70 3.44
N ASP A 120 6.88 -5.95 3.49
CA ASP A 120 7.52 -6.52 4.68
C ASP A 120 8.96 -5.99 4.91
N HIS A 121 9.62 -5.50 3.86
CA HIS A 121 11.05 -5.16 3.88
C HIS A 121 11.33 -3.65 3.76
N LEU A 122 10.31 -2.82 3.85
CA LEU A 122 10.47 -1.37 3.71
C LEU A 122 11.10 -0.75 4.94
N LEU A 123 12.19 -0.01 4.75
CA LEU A 123 12.89 0.69 5.83
C LEU A 123 12.08 1.86 6.40
N GLU A 124 11.32 2.54 5.55
CA GLU A 124 10.52 3.71 5.92
C GLU A 124 9.05 3.53 5.47
N PRO A 125 8.20 2.84 6.27
CA PRO A 125 6.81 2.59 5.88
C PRO A 125 5.93 3.84 5.81
N ALA A 126 6.17 4.86 6.65
CA ALA A 126 5.30 6.04 6.74
C ALA A 126 5.16 6.83 5.42
N PRO A 127 6.22 7.16 4.66
CA PRO A 127 6.09 7.76 3.33
C PRO A 127 5.33 6.87 2.35
N ARG A 128 5.49 5.55 2.44
CA ARG A 128 4.81 4.57 1.58
C ARG A 128 3.32 4.47 1.90
N LEU A 129 2.94 4.54 3.18
CA LEU A 129 1.54 4.61 3.58
C LEU A 129 0.89 5.92 3.09
N LYS A 130 1.61 7.05 3.17
CA LYS A 130 1.12 8.32 2.61
C LYS A 130 0.90 8.23 1.10
N LEU A 131 1.82 7.59 0.35
CA LEU A 131 1.67 7.35 -1.08
C LEU A 131 0.46 6.46 -1.37
N LEU A 132 0.26 5.38 -0.60
CA LEU A 132 -0.89 4.50 -0.72
C LEU A 132 -2.21 5.25 -0.50
N ARG A 133 -2.36 6.00 0.61
CA ARG A 133 -3.55 6.82 0.88
C ARG A 133 -3.83 7.81 -0.24
N SER A 134 -2.82 8.57 -0.66
CA SER A 134 -2.94 9.53 -1.76
C SER A 134 -3.38 8.87 -3.07
N SER A 135 -2.92 7.66 -3.34
CA SER A 135 -3.33 6.91 -4.54
C SER A 135 -4.77 6.44 -4.45
N LEU A 136 -5.22 5.93 -3.29
CA LEU A 136 -6.61 5.54 -3.08
C LEU A 136 -7.56 6.74 -3.21
N ASP A 137 -7.20 7.91 -2.65
CA ASP A 137 -7.94 9.17 -2.80
C ASP A 137 -8.01 9.63 -4.27
N SER A 138 -6.96 9.36 -5.04
CA SER A 138 -6.85 9.78 -6.43
C SER A 138 -7.84 9.08 -7.36
N PHE A 139 -8.31 7.88 -7.03
CA PHE A 139 -9.29 7.16 -7.84
C PHE A 139 -10.62 7.90 -8.00
N GLN A 140 -11.02 8.71 -7.01
CA GLN A 140 -12.25 9.51 -7.10
C GLN A 140 -12.22 10.58 -8.19
N ARG A 141 -11.02 10.96 -8.65
CA ARG A 141 -10.79 12.04 -9.63
C ARG A 141 -10.17 11.55 -10.93
N ALA A 142 -9.65 10.32 -10.95
CA ALA A 142 -8.95 9.78 -12.10
C ALA A 142 -9.92 9.48 -13.25
N GLN A 143 -9.63 10.00 -14.44
CA GLN A 143 -10.35 9.65 -15.67
C GLN A 143 -9.98 8.23 -16.14
N VAL A 144 -8.73 7.84 -15.93
CA VAL A 144 -8.18 6.54 -16.30
C VAL A 144 -7.51 5.93 -15.05
N PRO A 145 -8.11 4.91 -14.41
CA PRO A 145 -7.59 4.33 -13.16
C PRO A 145 -6.15 3.83 -13.26
N GLN A 146 -5.73 3.31 -14.41
CA GLN A 146 -4.36 2.84 -14.67
C GLN A 146 -3.30 3.95 -14.52
N VAL A 147 -3.67 5.22 -14.69
CA VAL A 147 -2.79 6.36 -14.44
C VAL A 147 -2.40 6.43 -12.96
N VAL A 148 -3.34 6.13 -12.05
CA VAL A 148 -3.05 6.09 -10.61
C VAL A 148 -2.01 5.02 -10.31
N LEU A 149 -2.18 3.81 -10.88
CA LEU A 149 -1.23 2.71 -10.70
C LEU A 149 0.15 3.07 -11.26
N LEU A 150 0.22 3.64 -12.48
CA LEU A 150 1.49 4.05 -13.07
C LEU A 150 2.22 5.06 -12.18
N LYS A 151 1.51 6.08 -11.72
CA LYS A 151 2.09 7.11 -10.84
C LYS A 151 2.56 6.54 -9.51
N LEU A 152 1.78 5.64 -8.91
CA LEU A 152 2.17 4.97 -7.66
C LEU A 152 3.45 4.17 -7.86
N LEU A 153 3.52 3.29 -8.85
CA LEU A 153 4.70 2.44 -9.10
C LEU A 153 5.94 3.29 -9.40
N TYR A 154 5.78 4.34 -10.23
CA TYR A 154 6.87 5.26 -10.55
C TYR A 154 7.37 6.02 -9.30
N CYS A 155 6.46 6.61 -8.53
CA CYS A 155 6.82 7.33 -7.31
C CYS A 155 7.44 6.39 -6.27
N PHE A 156 6.90 5.18 -6.11
CA PHE A 156 7.45 4.19 -5.20
C PHE A 156 8.90 3.84 -5.58
N ALA A 157 9.16 3.49 -6.84
CA ALA A 157 10.50 3.16 -7.32
C ALA A 157 11.48 4.34 -7.14
N ARG A 158 11.06 5.55 -7.51
CA ARG A 158 11.86 6.77 -7.33
C ARG A 158 12.22 7.00 -5.86
N ASP A 159 11.23 6.87 -4.99
CA ASP A 159 11.40 7.15 -3.56
C ASP A 159 12.19 6.05 -2.84
N GLU A 160 12.28 4.83 -3.41
CA GLU A 160 13.25 3.80 -3.00
C GLU A 160 14.67 4.06 -3.54
N GLY A 161 14.90 5.17 -4.23
CA GLY A 161 16.21 5.52 -4.80
C GLY A 161 16.57 4.74 -6.06
N LEU A 162 15.60 4.07 -6.68
CA LEU A 162 15.84 3.33 -7.93
C LEU A 162 15.94 4.30 -9.12
N PRO A 163 16.80 4.05 -10.11
CA PRO A 163 17.03 4.92 -11.25
C PRO A 163 15.89 4.84 -12.29
N VAL A 164 14.64 4.93 -11.86
CA VAL A 164 13.46 4.77 -12.71
C VAL A 164 13.40 5.81 -13.83
N ARG A 165 13.90 7.03 -13.60
CA ARG A 165 13.94 8.08 -14.60
C ARG A 165 15.04 7.85 -15.61
N GLU A 166 16.26 7.55 -15.13
CA GLU A 166 17.47 7.43 -15.94
C GLU A 166 17.53 6.11 -16.70
N SER A 167 17.00 5.05 -16.11
CA SER A 167 17.00 3.69 -16.69
C SER A 167 15.70 3.41 -17.44
N TRP A 168 14.57 3.31 -16.73
CA TRP A 168 13.31 2.94 -17.39
C TRP A 168 12.77 4.01 -18.32
N LEU A 169 12.54 5.25 -17.82
CA LEU A 169 11.85 6.29 -18.59
C LEU A 169 12.68 6.74 -19.81
N ALA A 170 14.02 6.83 -19.65
CA ALA A 170 14.93 7.17 -20.75
C ALA A 170 15.10 6.00 -21.75
N GLY A 171 14.91 4.75 -21.31
CA GLY A 171 15.00 3.55 -22.15
C GLY A 171 13.74 3.26 -22.97
N LEU A 172 12.62 3.94 -22.70
CA LEU A 172 11.38 3.76 -23.45
C LEU A 172 11.52 4.20 -24.92
N PRO A 173 10.83 3.49 -25.85
CA PRO A 173 10.65 4.02 -27.20
C PRO A 173 10.10 5.45 -27.19
N ARG A 174 10.60 6.32 -28.09
CA ARG A 174 10.30 7.76 -28.08
C ARG A 174 8.80 8.08 -27.92
N ARG A 175 7.93 7.32 -28.61
CA ARG A 175 6.47 7.50 -28.54
C ARG A 175 5.96 7.28 -27.11
N LEU A 176 6.34 6.16 -26.48
CA LEU A 176 5.91 5.82 -25.12
C LEU A 176 6.51 6.75 -24.09
N SER A 177 7.78 7.15 -24.25
CA SER A 177 8.46 8.08 -23.36
C SER A 177 7.75 9.44 -23.30
N LEU A 178 7.29 9.97 -24.44
CA LEU A 178 6.53 11.24 -24.49
C LEU A 178 5.20 11.11 -23.72
N HIS A 179 4.42 10.06 -23.97
CA HIS A 179 3.17 9.83 -23.25
C HIS A 179 3.39 9.58 -21.76
N ALA A 180 4.41 8.80 -21.40
CA ALA A 180 4.74 8.54 -19.99
C ALA A 180 5.12 9.84 -19.26
N GLN A 181 5.96 10.70 -19.87
CA GLN A 181 6.35 11.98 -19.29
C GLN A 181 5.14 12.91 -19.12
N GLU A 182 4.26 12.99 -20.12
CA GLU A 182 3.05 13.79 -20.06
C GLU A 182 2.14 13.32 -18.92
N VAL A 183 1.81 12.02 -18.88
CA VAL A 183 0.95 11.43 -17.83
C VAL A 183 1.55 11.58 -16.44
N LEU A 184 2.86 11.34 -16.28
CA LEU A 184 3.54 11.51 -14.99
C LEU A 184 3.57 12.98 -14.53
N GLY A 185 3.66 13.93 -15.45
CA GLY A 185 3.72 15.37 -15.16
C GLY A 185 2.35 16.01 -14.88
N LEU A 186 1.26 15.45 -15.38
CA LEU A 186 -0.09 16.00 -15.18
C LEU A 186 -0.75 15.49 -13.90
N PRO A 187 -1.66 16.24 -13.26
CA PRO A 187 -2.57 15.72 -12.24
C PRO A 187 -3.45 14.59 -12.79
N VAL A 188 -3.90 13.65 -11.92
CA VAL A 188 -4.65 12.44 -12.34
C VAL A 188 -5.98 12.76 -13.02
N ASP A 189 -6.63 13.87 -12.64
CA ASP A 189 -7.89 14.36 -13.21
C ASP A 189 -7.73 14.96 -14.60
N ARG A 190 -6.51 15.31 -15.01
CA ARG A 190 -6.17 15.89 -16.34
C ARG A 190 -5.40 14.93 -17.23
N ALA A 191 -4.93 13.82 -16.69
CA ALA A 191 -4.16 12.84 -17.44
C ALA A 191 -5.08 11.98 -18.30
N MET A 192 -5.28 12.40 -19.55
CA MET A 192 -6.05 11.68 -20.57
C MET A 192 -5.09 10.88 -21.44
N ILE A 193 -5.29 9.58 -21.51
CA ILE A 193 -4.47 8.67 -22.30
C ILE A 193 -5.31 7.49 -22.78
N GLU A 194 -5.01 7.00 -23.96
CA GLU A 194 -5.65 5.80 -24.49
C GLU A 194 -5.29 4.58 -23.66
N LEU A 195 -6.29 3.72 -23.38
CA LEU A 195 -6.11 2.55 -22.49
C LEU A 195 -5.04 1.58 -23.01
N SER A 196 -4.93 1.39 -24.31
CA SER A 196 -3.90 0.58 -24.94
C SER A 196 -2.50 1.10 -24.63
N VAL A 197 -2.29 2.44 -24.74
CA VAL A 197 -1.00 3.09 -24.52
C VAL A 197 -0.59 3.05 -23.06
N ILE A 198 -1.52 3.35 -22.14
CA ILE A 198 -1.20 3.29 -20.69
C ILE A 198 -0.86 1.86 -20.24
N ASN A 199 -1.53 0.84 -20.79
CA ASN A 199 -1.23 -0.56 -20.49
C ASN A 199 0.16 -0.96 -21.01
N GLU A 200 0.55 -0.51 -22.21
CA GLU A 200 1.89 -0.75 -22.77
C GLU A 200 2.99 -0.11 -21.89
N ILE A 201 2.75 1.12 -21.41
CA ILE A 201 3.65 1.83 -20.49
C ILE A 201 3.75 1.07 -19.14
N LEU A 202 2.62 0.65 -18.58
CA LEU A 202 2.57 -0.11 -17.32
C LEU A 202 3.29 -1.45 -17.44
N GLU A 203 3.08 -2.18 -18.52
CA GLU A 203 3.76 -3.45 -18.77
C GLU A 203 5.28 -3.26 -18.86
N SER A 204 5.73 -2.22 -19.56
CA SER A 204 7.15 -1.87 -19.63
C SER A 204 7.72 -1.55 -18.24
N LEU A 205 6.99 -0.77 -17.40
CA LEU A 205 7.45 -0.44 -16.04
C LEU A 205 7.52 -1.70 -15.17
N ARG A 206 6.51 -2.58 -15.23
CA ARG A 206 6.50 -3.85 -14.49
C ARG A 206 7.68 -4.74 -14.87
N ASN A 207 7.93 -4.89 -16.17
CA ASN A 207 9.05 -5.69 -16.68
C ASN A 207 10.39 -5.12 -16.19
N TRP A 208 10.56 -3.80 -16.24
CA TRP A 208 11.75 -3.14 -15.72
C TRP A 208 11.90 -3.36 -14.20
N MET A 209 10.83 -3.18 -13.41
CA MET A 209 10.89 -3.39 -11.96
C MET A 209 11.25 -4.84 -11.64
N ASN A 210 10.64 -5.80 -12.32
CA ASN A 210 10.87 -7.22 -12.08
C ASN A 210 12.27 -7.71 -12.52
N SER A 211 12.89 -7.08 -13.53
CA SER A 211 14.19 -7.48 -14.07
C SER A 211 15.37 -6.74 -13.45
N GLU A 212 15.19 -5.46 -13.16
CA GLU A 212 16.28 -4.56 -12.77
C GLU A 212 16.27 -4.19 -11.28
N THR A 213 15.26 -4.62 -10.53
CA THR A 213 15.13 -4.28 -9.12
C THR A 213 14.72 -5.49 -8.27
N GLU A 214 14.73 -5.33 -6.94
CA GLU A 214 14.21 -6.34 -6.01
C GLU A 214 12.69 -6.27 -5.85
N LEU A 215 12.04 -5.22 -6.35
CA LEU A 215 10.59 -5.07 -6.31
C LEU A 215 9.91 -6.07 -7.24
N ARG A 216 8.76 -6.59 -6.82
CA ARG A 216 7.93 -7.51 -7.60
C ARG A 216 6.58 -6.90 -7.90
N VAL A 217 6.22 -6.90 -9.18
CA VAL A 217 4.93 -6.39 -9.68
C VAL A 217 4.28 -7.49 -10.52
N GLU A 218 3.11 -7.96 -10.08
CA GLU A 218 2.32 -8.98 -10.78
C GLU A 218 1.17 -8.37 -11.58
#